data_7d1e8e87d009a1b2cc315aa84d940fcd
#
_entry.id   7d1e8e87d009a1b2cc315aa84d940fcd
#
_cell.length_a   1.000
_cell.length_b   1.000
_cell.length_c   1.000
_cell.angle_alpha   90.00
_cell.angle_beta   90.00
_cell.angle_gamma   90.00
#
_symmetry.space_group_name_H-M   'P 1'
#
loop_
_entity.id
_entity.type
_entity.pdbx_description
1 polymer ?
#
loop_
_entity_poly.entity_id
_entity_poly.type
_entity_poly.pdbx_seq_one_letter_code
_entity_poly.pdbx_strand_id
1 'polypeptide(L)'
;LPAGVSGFISKPLFKSTLYYGLSRFHKKEHTAAVEATQVKTPDFTGKRLLVAEDNEMNWEIASTLLAACGFKMDWAQNGEICVEKFKASKTGDYDAVLMDLRMPVMDGYEATEAIRSSDRSDADIPIIAMTADAFAEDIQKCLACGMNAHTAKPLDMQELLKLLKKFVVL
;
A
#
# COMPACT_ATOMS: atom_id res chain seq x y z
N LEU A 1 -4.60 -12.57 37.66
CA LEU A 1 -4.89 -11.20 37.18
C LEU A 1 -5.54 -10.44 38.32
N PRO A 2 -5.14 -9.17 38.64
CA PRO A 2 -5.87 -8.38 39.63
C PRO A 2 -7.29 -8.18 39.15
N ALA A 3 -8.23 -8.22 40.10
CA ALA A 3 -9.65 -8.11 39.84
C ALA A 3 -9.95 -6.81 39.06
N GLY A 4 -10.58 -6.93 37.88
CA GLY A 4 -11.06 -5.79 37.08
C GLY A 4 -10.33 -5.52 35.77
N VAL A 5 -9.26 -6.24 35.41
CA VAL A 5 -8.59 -6.08 34.12
C VAL A 5 -8.95 -7.23 33.18
N SER A 6 -9.66 -6.93 32.08
CA SER A 6 -10.15 -7.92 31.12
C SER A 6 -9.20 -8.13 29.93
N GLY A 7 -8.18 -7.29 29.78
CA GLY A 7 -7.18 -7.42 28.72
C GLY A 7 -6.20 -6.25 28.67
N PHE A 8 -5.20 -6.38 27.78
CA PHE A 8 -4.17 -5.36 27.54
C PHE A 8 -4.14 -4.99 26.06
N ILE A 9 -3.93 -3.72 25.79
CA ILE A 9 -3.66 -3.20 24.46
C ILE A 9 -2.30 -2.51 24.53
N SER A 10 -1.35 -2.93 23.71
CA SER A 10 0.01 -2.38 23.68
C SER A 10 0.01 -0.97 23.06
N LYS A 11 0.86 -0.10 23.59
CA LYS A 11 1.18 1.19 22.95
C LYS A 11 2.30 0.97 21.92
N PRO A 12 2.29 1.73 20.81
CA PRO A 12 1.40 2.82 20.43
C PRO A 12 0.01 2.36 19.99
N LEU A 13 -1.02 3.19 20.32
CA LEU A 13 -2.42 2.89 20.02
C LEU A 13 -2.75 3.23 18.55
N PHE A 14 -2.58 2.29 17.67
CA PHE A 14 -3.09 2.40 16.29
C PHE A 14 -4.57 2.05 16.24
N LYS A 15 -5.32 2.67 15.31
CA LYS A 15 -6.75 2.38 15.10
C LYS A 15 -7.03 0.88 14.95
N SER A 16 -6.18 0.17 14.22
CA SER A 16 -6.26 -1.28 14.02
C SER A 16 -6.05 -2.05 15.32
N THR A 17 -5.04 -1.71 16.13
CA THR A 17 -4.75 -2.37 17.41
C THR A 17 -5.88 -2.13 18.42
N LEU A 18 -6.46 -0.93 18.42
CA LEU A 18 -7.62 -0.58 19.24
C LEU A 18 -8.86 -1.36 18.79
N TYR A 19 -9.12 -1.43 17.49
CA TYR A 19 -10.24 -2.17 16.92
C TYR A 19 -10.15 -3.67 17.23
N TYR A 20 -9.00 -4.30 17.02
CA TYR A 20 -8.79 -5.71 17.37
C TYR A 20 -8.86 -5.95 18.87
N GLY A 21 -8.34 -5.05 19.70
CA GLY A 21 -8.44 -5.13 21.15
C GLY A 21 -9.88 -5.09 21.63
N LEU A 22 -10.67 -4.15 21.12
CA LEU A 22 -12.07 -3.95 21.50
C LEU A 22 -13.01 -5.01 20.92
N SER A 23 -12.78 -5.47 19.68
CA SER A 23 -13.62 -6.50 19.05
C SER A 23 -13.60 -7.84 19.79
N ARG A 24 -12.52 -8.14 20.55
CA ARG A 24 -12.46 -9.32 21.41
C ARG A 24 -13.43 -9.25 22.61
N PHE A 25 -13.81 -8.06 23.05
CA PHE A 25 -14.73 -7.87 24.15
C PHE A 25 -16.20 -7.89 23.71
N HIS A 26 -16.50 -7.52 22.44
CA HIS A 26 -17.86 -7.57 21.89
C HIS A 26 -18.33 -8.98 21.49
N LYS A 27 -17.45 -9.97 21.46
CA LYS A 27 -17.78 -11.35 21.04
C LYS A 27 -18.50 -12.17 22.11
N LYS A 28 -18.87 -11.61 23.27
CA LYS A 28 -19.50 -12.38 24.36
C LYS A 28 -21.03 -12.35 24.42
N GLU A 29 -21.72 -11.57 23.62
CA GLU A 29 -23.18 -11.56 23.58
C GLU A 29 -23.70 -11.25 22.17
N HIS A 30 -23.73 -12.21 21.29
CA HIS A 30 -24.75 -12.39 20.25
C HIS A 30 -24.38 -13.62 19.44
N THR A 31 -24.87 -14.80 19.87
CA THR A 31 -25.16 -15.92 18.98
C THR A 31 -26.39 -15.56 18.14
N ALA A 32 -26.20 -14.76 17.14
CA ALA A 32 -27.11 -14.65 16.00
C ALA A 32 -26.20 -14.72 14.77
N ALA A 33 -26.51 -15.67 13.89
CA ALA A 33 -25.79 -15.92 12.66
C ALA A 33 -25.55 -14.61 11.89
N VAL A 34 -24.38 -14.03 12.05
CA VAL A 34 -23.81 -13.16 11.04
C VAL A 34 -23.19 -14.13 10.05
N GLU A 35 -23.89 -14.40 8.96
CA GLU A 35 -23.27 -14.91 7.77
C GLU A 35 -22.02 -14.07 7.55
N ALA A 36 -20.87 -14.68 7.78
CA ALA A 36 -19.61 -14.15 7.31
C ALA A 36 -19.73 -14.12 5.79
N THR A 37 -20.16 -13.00 5.26
CA THR A 37 -19.84 -12.63 3.90
C THR A 37 -18.33 -12.68 3.87
N GLN A 38 -17.79 -13.81 3.41
CA GLN A 38 -16.41 -13.93 3.00
C GLN A 38 -16.24 -12.89 1.91
N VAL A 39 -15.78 -11.70 2.28
CA VAL A 39 -15.21 -10.77 1.32
C VAL A 39 -14.02 -11.55 0.77
N LYS A 40 -14.22 -12.19 -0.39
CA LYS A 40 -13.13 -12.86 -1.12
C LYS A 40 -12.07 -11.78 -1.29
N THR A 41 -11.00 -11.85 -0.53
CA THR A 41 -9.80 -11.05 -0.79
C THR A 41 -9.41 -11.31 -2.23
N PRO A 42 -9.23 -10.28 -3.05
CA PRO A 42 -8.80 -10.47 -4.43
C PRO A 42 -7.52 -11.30 -4.43
N ASP A 43 -7.44 -12.29 -5.29
CA ASP A 43 -6.23 -13.08 -5.48
C ASP A 43 -5.38 -12.43 -6.57
N PHE A 44 -4.23 -11.91 -6.16
CA PHE A 44 -3.24 -11.28 -7.03
C PHE A 44 -2.04 -12.20 -7.33
N THR A 45 -2.22 -13.49 -7.23
CA THR A 45 -1.18 -14.47 -7.54
C THR A 45 -0.62 -14.25 -8.95
N GLY A 46 0.69 -14.11 -9.04
CA GLY A 46 1.41 -13.85 -10.29
C GLY A 46 1.62 -12.36 -10.58
N LYS A 47 0.96 -11.45 -9.87
CA LYS A 47 1.13 -10.00 -10.00
C LYS A 47 2.34 -9.51 -9.22
N ARG A 48 3.03 -8.51 -9.77
CA ARG A 48 4.27 -7.98 -9.21
C ARG A 48 4.21 -6.47 -9.04
N LEU A 49 4.55 -6.01 -7.85
CA LEU A 49 4.60 -4.59 -7.51
C LEU A 49 6.05 -4.14 -7.31
N LEU A 50 6.34 -2.93 -7.76
CA LEU A 50 7.51 -2.19 -7.34
C LEU A 50 7.09 -1.20 -6.24
N VAL A 51 7.71 -1.28 -5.07
CA VAL A 51 7.33 -0.47 -3.92
C VAL A 51 8.50 0.44 -3.54
N ALA A 52 8.31 1.73 -3.69
CA ALA A 52 9.25 2.76 -3.26
C ALA A 52 8.83 3.28 -1.88
N GLU A 53 9.64 3.01 -0.87
CA GLU A 53 9.43 3.36 0.53
C GLU A 53 10.80 3.42 1.22
N ASP A 54 11.13 4.54 1.84
CA ASP A 54 12.43 4.74 2.50
C ASP A 54 12.49 4.18 3.91
N ASN A 55 11.33 3.95 4.54
CA ASN A 55 11.24 3.41 5.89
C ASN A 55 11.06 1.88 5.86
N GLU A 56 12.07 1.15 6.36
CA GLU A 56 12.09 -0.30 6.40
C GLU A 56 10.88 -0.90 7.14
N MET A 57 10.44 -0.30 8.24
CA MET A 57 9.29 -0.78 9.00
C MET A 57 7.99 -0.66 8.18
N ASN A 58 7.80 0.46 7.46
CA ASN A 58 6.65 0.63 6.57
C ASN A 58 6.67 -0.40 5.44
N TRP A 59 7.85 -0.65 4.87
CA TRP A 59 8.05 -1.70 3.87
C TRP A 59 7.69 -3.08 4.41
N GLU A 60 8.20 -3.46 5.59
CA GLU A 60 7.89 -4.77 6.19
C GLU A 60 6.39 -4.97 6.41
N ILE A 61 5.69 -3.96 6.90
CA ILE A 61 4.23 -4.00 7.10
C ILE A 61 3.52 -4.15 5.75
N ALA A 62 3.83 -3.29 4.78
CA ALA A 62 3.19 -3.31 3.47
C ALA A 62 3.45 -4.63 2.73
N SER A 63 4.71 -5.10 2.73
CA SER A 63 5.10 -6.34 2.06
C SER A 63 4.43 -7.57 2.65
N THR A 64 4.34 -7.65 3.97
CA THR A 64 3.66 -8.77 4.65
C THR A 64 2.18 -8.83 4.27
N LEU A 65 1.50 -7.69 4.28
CA LEU A 65 0.07 -7.61 3.98
C LEU A 65 -0.23 -7.89 2.50
N LEU A 66 0.57 -7.35 1.59
CA LEU A 66 0.40 -7.54 0.15
C LEU A 66 0.79 -8.97 -0.29
N ALA A 67 1.82 -9.57 0.33
CA ALA A 67 2.17 -10.96 0.08
C ALA A 67 1.04 -11.93 0.46
N ALA A 68 0.31 -11.63 1.53
CA ALA A 68 -0.88 -12.41 1.92
C ALA A 68 -2.01 -12.36 0.88
N CYS A 69 -2.00 -11.35 -0.02
CA CYS A 69 -2.92 -11.22 -1.16
C CYS A 69 -2.37 -11.82 -2.46
N GLY A 70 -1.20 -12.45 -2.43
CA GLY A 70 -0.60 -13.13 -3.59
C GLY A 70 0.38 -12.29 -4.41
N PHE A 71 0.62 -11.03 -4.07
CA PHE A 71 1.59 -10.19 -4.78
C PHE A 71 3.03 -10.66 -4.57
N LYS A 72 3.84 -10.55 -5.63
CA LYS A 72 5.30 -10.47 -5.54
C LYS A 72 5.71 -9.00 -5.52
N MET A 73 6.76 -8.68 -4.76
CA MET A 73 7.17 -7.28 -4.58
C MET A 73 8.66 -7.14 -4.63
N ASP A 74 9.11 -6.02 -5.22
CA ASP A 74 10.46 -5.53 -5.13
C ASP A 74 10.49 -4.22 -4.36
N TRP A 75 11.43 -4.10 -3.44
CA TRP A 75 11.61 -2.90 -2.63
C TRP A 75 12.63 -1.96 -3.27
N ALA A 76 12.28 -0.68 -3.33
CA ALA A 76 13.17 0.43 -3.65
C ALA A 76 13.20 1.40 -2.46
N GLN A 77 14.38 1.67 -1.92
CA GLN A 77 14.56 2.49 -0.72
C GLN A 77 14.50 4.01 -0.98
N ASN A 78 14.40 4.41 -2.24
CA ASN A 78 14.19 5.79 -2.68
C ASN A 78 13.71 5.81 -4.14
N GLY A 79 13.41 7.02 -4.65
CA GLY A 79 12.93 7.21 -6.01
C GLY A 79 13.95 6.82 -7.09
N GLU A 80 15.23 7.09 -6.87
CA GLU A 80 16.30 6.76 -7.82
C GLU A 80 16.39 5.24 -8.02
N ILE A 81 16.44 4.46 -6.93
CA ILE A 81 16.46 2.99 -6.97
C ILE A 81 15.17 2.46 -7.61
N CYS A 82 14.03 3.12 -7.39
CA CYS A 82 12.78 2.75 -8.04
C CYS A 82 12.86 2.90 -9.55
N VAL A 83 13.35 4.03 -10.04
CA VAL A 83 13.53 4.30 -11.47
C VAL A 83 14.55 3.33 -12.10
N GLU A 84 15.65 3.06 -11.41
CA GLU A 84 16.67 2.10 -11.86
C GLU A 84 16.10 0.69 -12.01
N LYS A 85 15.40 0.19 -10.98
CA LYS A 85 14.75 -1.13 -11.01
C LYS A 85 13.71 -1.22 -12.11
N PHE A 86 12.87 -0.18 -12.27
CA PHE A 86 11.91 -0.12 -13.35
C PHE A 86 12.58 -0.20 -14.71
N LYS A 87 13.61 0.62 -14.96
CA LYS A 87 14.36 0.64 -16.24
C LYS A 87 15.09 -0.65 -16.52
N ALA A 88 15.64 -1.32 -15.50
CA ALA A 88 16.37 -2.59 -15.63
C ALA A 88 15.46 -3.81 -15.81
N SER A 89 14.17 -3.72 -15.45
CA SER A 89 13.19 -4.79 -15.62
C SER A 89 12.79 -4.99 -17.08
N LYS A 90 12.25 -6.15 -17.41
CA LYS A 90 11.62 -6.34 -18.72
C LYS A 90 10.30 -5.55 -18.77
N THR A 91 9.92 -5.14 -19.96
CA THR A 91 8.60 -4.52 -20.19
C THR A 91 7.49 -5.43 -19.69
N GLY A 92 6.62 -4.89 -18.83
CA GLY A 92 5.50 -5.63 -18.23
C GLY A 92 5.87 -6.55 -17.06
N ASP A 93 7.08 -6.49 -16.54
CA ASP A 93 7.49 -7.25 -15.33
C ASP A 93 6.77 -6.76 -14.06
N TYR A 94 6.42 -5.48 -14.01
CA TYR A 94 5.64 -4.91 -12.93
C TYR A 94 4.23 -4.57 -13.39
N ASP A 95 3.25 -4.84 -12.54
CA ASP A 95 1.83 -4.54 -12.78
C ASP A 95 1.44 -3.17 -12.24
N ALA A 96 2.11 -2.68 -11.20
CA ALA A 96 1.94 -1.34 -10.65
C ALA A 96 3.14 -0.91 -9.79
N VAL A 97 3.22 0.39 -9.53
CA VAL A 97 4.20 0.99 -8.59
C VAL A 97 3.44 1.59 -7.41
N LEU A 98 3.85 1.26 -6.19
CA LEU A 98 3.48 2.00 -4.99
C LEU A 98 4.60 2.97 -4.67
N MET A 99 4.29 4.25 -4.61
CA MET A 99 5.28 5.33 -4.57
C MET A 99 5.08 6.22 -3.35
N ASP A 100 5.99 6.15 -2.37
CA ASP A 100 6.04 7.17 -1.35
C ASP A 100 6.40 8.53 -1.97
N LEU A 101 5.72 9.57 -1.53
CA LEU A 101 5.97 10.92 -2.04
C LEU A 101 7.23 11.54 -1.44
N ARG A 102 7.54 11.21 -0.21
CA ARG A 102 8.65 11.85 0.53
C ARG A 102 9.75 10.86 0.82
N MET A 103 10.74 10.83 -0.04
CA MET A 103 11.93 9.99 0.11
C MET A 103 13.20 10.82 -0.09
N PRO A 104 14.31 10.42 0.54
CA PRO A 104 15.62 11.03 0.31
C PRO A 104 16.14 10.71 -1.10
N VAL A 105 17.13 11.47 -1.57
CA VAL A 105 17.84 11.34 -2.85
C VAL A 105 16.97 11.76 -4.02
N MET A 106 15.86 11.08 -4.27
CA MET A 106 14.85 11.38 -5.30
C MET A 106 13.47 11.14 -4.69
N ASP A 107 12.62 12.13 -4.74
CA ASP A 107 11.27 12.05 -4.23
C ASP A 107 10.32 11.31 -5.19
N GLY A 108 9.08 11.02 -4.73
CA GLY A 108 8.13 10.26 -5.54
C GLY A 108 7.64 11.00 -6.77
N TYR A 109 7.62 12.33 -6.75
CA TYR A 109 7.23 13.13 -7.91
C TYR A 109 8.29 13.05 -9.01
N GLU A 110 9.55 13.30 -8.64
CA GLU A 110 10.70 13.20 -9.55
C GLU A 110 10.82 11.78 -10.13
N ALA A 111 10.64 10.75 -9.31
CA ALA A 111 10.67 9.36 -9.76
C ALA A 111 9.55 9.06 -10.76
N THR A 112 8.34 9.58 -10.52
CA THR A 112 7.21 9.41 -11.42
C THR A 112 7.46 10.09 -12.77
N GLU A 113 7.95 11.32 -12.78
CA GLU A 113 8.31 12.04 -13.99
C GLU A 113 9.40 11.29 -14.78
N ALA A 114 10.41 10.74 -14.08
CA ALA A 114 11.48 9.95 -14.71
C ALA A 114 10.98 8.62 -15.30
N ILE A 115 9.97 7.99 -14.71
CA ILE A 115 9.32 6.80 -15.28
C ILE A 115 8.49 7.19 -16.51
N ARG A 116 7.67 8.24 -16.40
CA ARG A 116 6.77 8.70 -17.46
C ARG A 116 7.51 9.22 -18.70
N SER A 117 8.68 9.82 -18.50
CA SER A 117 9.54 10.33 -19.58
C SER A 117 10.48 9.29 -20.19
N SER A 118 10.45 8.06 -19.69
CA SER A 118 11.29 7.00 -20.23
C SER A 118 10.77 6.51 -21.60
N ASP A 119 11.69 6.05 -22.47
CA ASP A 119 11.34 5.48 -23.79
C ASP A 119 10.75 4.08 -23.73
N ARG A 120 10.24 3.66 -22.57
CA ARG A 120 9.65 2.33 -22.37
C ARG A 120 8.19 2.32 -22.82
N SER A 121 7.78 1.23 -23.45
CA SER A 121 6.38 1.05 -23.88
C SER A 121 5.40 0.83 -22.74
N ASP A 122 5.90 0.55 -21.51
CA ASP A 122 5.14 0.43 -20.26
C ASP A 122 5.38 1.63 -19.31
N ALA A 123 5.81 2.78 -19.84
CA ALA A 123 5.99 4.00 -19.06
C ALA A 123 4.67 4.54 -18.46
N ASP A 124 3.53 4.08 -18.96
CA ASP A 124 2.18 4.36 -18.46
C ASP A 124 1.73 3.44 -17.31
N ILE A 125 2.64 2.58 -16.80
CA ILE A 125 2.39 1.69 -15.66
C ILE A 125 1.60 2.43 -14.55
N PRO A 126 0.59 1.80 -13.93
CA PRO A 126 -0.13 2.41 -12.81
C PRO A 126 0.81 2.76 -11.66
N ILE A 127 0.82 4.04 -11.27
CA ILE A 127 1.57 4.54 -10.10
C ILE A 127 0.57 5.05 -9.08
N ILE A 128 0.60 4.48 -7.88
CA ILE A 128 -0.27 4.84 -6.75
C ILE A 128 0.61 5.52 -5.70
N ALA A 129 0.30 6.79 -5.43
CA ALA A 129 1.00 7.55 -4.39
C ALA A 129 0.65 7.02 -2.99
N MET A 130 1.64 6.93 -2.11
CA MET A 130 1.49 6.76 -0.67
C MET A 130 1.85 8.07 0.02
N THR A 131 0.89 8.72 0.68
CA THR A 131 1.09 10.04 1.29
C THR A 131 0.80 10.06 2.78
N ALA A 132 1.63 10.75 3.56
CA ALA A 132 1.35 10.99 4.97
C ALA A 132 0.20 12.00 5.17
N ASP A 133 0.04 12.92 4.22
CA ASP A 133 -0.96 14.00 4.25
C ASP A 133 -1.82 13.94 2.98
N ALA A 134 -3.12 13.73 3.14
CA ALA A 134 -4.08 13.70 2.02
C ALA A 134 -4.70 15.09 1.77
N PHE A 135 -3.86 16.16 1.74
CA PHE A 135 -4.35 17.48 1.36
C PHE A 135 -4.68 17.54 -0.13
N ALA A 136 -5.71 18.32 -0.48
CA ALA A 136 -6.18 18.46 -1.85
C ALA A 136 -5.08 18.92 -2.82
N GLU A 137 -4.16 19.75 -2.35
CA GLU A 137 -3.02 20.26 -3.13
C GLU A 137 -2.02 19.13 -3.49
N ASP A 138 -1.71 18.25 -2.54
CA ASP A 138 -0.81 17.12 -2.78
C ASP A 138 -1.43 16.11 -3.76
N ILE A 139 -2.75 15.88 -3.64
CA ILE A 139 -3.49 15.01 -4.56
C ILE A 139 -3.44 15.55 -5.99
N GLN A 140 -3.70 16.85 -6.17
CA GLN A 140 -3.64 17.49 -7.49
C GLN A 140 -2.23 17.40 -8.08
N LYS A 141 -1.20 17.62 -7.27
CA LYS A 141 0.19 17.51 -7.69
C LYS A 141 0.55 16.07 -8.11
N CYS A 142 0.09 15.06 -7.38
CA CYS A 142 0.26 13.65 -7.77
C CYS A 142 -0.33 13.36 -9.15
N LEU A 143 -1.55 13.81 -9.39
CA LEU A 143 -2.20 13.60 -10.69
C LEU A 143 -1.51 14.38 -11.81
N ALA A 144 -1.05 15.61 -11.53
CA ALA A 144 -0.37 16.45 -12.50
C ALA A 144 0.98 15.89 -12.95
N CYS A 145 1.73 15.24 -12.05
CA CYS A 145 3.00 14.57 -12.41
C CYS A 145 2.82 13.20 -13.09
N GLY A 146 1.57 12.72 -13.22
CA GLY A 146 1.23 11.49 -13.94
C GLY A 146 1.00 10.25 -13.08
N MET A 147 0.76 10.41 -11.77
CA MET A 147 0.28 9.31 -10.92
C MET A 147 -1.19 9.03 -11.19
N ASN A 148 -1.62 7.77 -10.98
CA ASN A 148 -2.97 7.32 -11.32
C ASN A 148 -3.96 7.39 -10.14
N ALA A 149 -3.45 7.31 -8.92
CA ALA A 149 -4.23 7.35 -7.69
C ALA A 149 -3.33 7.67 -6.49
N HIS A 150 -3.95 7.83 -5.32
CA HIS A 150 -3.26 8.01 -4.05
C HIS A 150 -3.95 7.20 -2.95
N THR A 151 -3.20 6.90 -1.90
CA THR A 151 -3.68 6.33 -0.63
C THR A 151 -2.95 6.99 0.53
N ALA A 152 -3.61 7.14 1.66
CA ALA A 152 -3.03 7.75 2.85
C ALA A 152 -2.19 6.73 3.65
N LYS A 153 -1.14 7.21 4.30
CA LYS A 153 -0.43 6.48 5.36
C LYS A 153 -1.07 6.79 6.74
N PRO A 154 -1.23 5.84 7.67
CA PRO A 154 -0.90 4.42 7.52
C PRO A 154 -1.82 3.71 6.52
N LEU A 155 -1.28 2.77 5.75
CA LEU A 155 -1.99 2.10 4.66
C LEU A 155 -3.27 1.40 5.16
N ASP A 156 -4.42 1.81 4.62
CA ASP A 156 -5.66 1.05 4.72
C ASP A 156 -5.66 -0.01 3.61
N MET A 157 -5.52 -1.28 4.02
CA MET A 157 -5.44 -2.39 3.08
C MET A 157 -6.69 -2.57 2.24
N GLN A 158 -7.87 -2.25 2.78
CA GLN A 158 -9.12 -2.38 2.02
C GLN A 158 -9.18 -1.34 0.91
N GLU A 159 -8.76 -0.11 1.20
CA GLU A 159 -8.68 0.95 0.20
C GLU A 159 -7.60 0.66 -0.84
N LEU A 160 -6.40 0.27 -0.40
CA LEU A 160 -5.30 -0.07 -1.30
C LEU A 160 -5.65 -1.22 -2.24
N LEU A 161 -6.27 -2.30 -1.74
CA LEU A 161 -6.69 -3.44 -2.56
C LEU A 161 -7.78 -3.06 -3.56
N LYS A 162 -8.69 -2.14 -3.22
CA LYS A 162 -9.67 -1.59 -4.17
C LYS A 162 -8.98 -0.81 -5.30
N LEU A 163 -7.99 0.01 -4.96
CA LEU A 163 -7.21 0.75 -5.95
C LEU A 163 -6.42 -0.21 -6.85
N LEU A 164 -5.70 -1.16 -6.26
CA LEU A 164 -4.95 -2.16 -7.02
C LEU A 164 -5.85 -2.98 -7.94
N LYS A 165 -7.03 -3.40 -7.47
CA LYS A 165 -8.02 -4.11 -8.31
C LYS A 165 -8.52 -3.27 -9.49
N LYS A 166 -8.54 -1.96 -9.36
CA LYS A 166 -8.96 -1.05 -10.45
C LYS A 166 -7.91 -0.95 -11.55
N PHE A 167 -6.62 -0.98 -11.18
CA PHE A 167 -5.52 -0.71 -12.10
C PHE A 167 -4.76 -1.97 -12.54
N VAL A 168 -4.70 -2.99 -11.68
CA VAL A 168 -4.05 -4.26 -11.98
C VAL A 168 -5.10 -5.23 -12.51
N VAL A 169 -4.96 -5.61 -13.78
CA VAL A 169 -5.86 -6.59 -14.42
C VAL A 169 -5.59 -7.97 -13.82
N LEU A 170 -6.62 -8.57 -13.25
CA LEU A 170 -6.58 -9.92 -12.66
C LEU A 170 -6.66 -11.01 -13.73
#